data_ecbcec559116e88f09bdcb0cbf2eac55
#
_entry.id   ecbcec559116e88f09bdcb0cbf2eac55
#
_cell.length_a   1.000
_cell.length_b   1.000
_cell.length_c   1.000
_cell.angle_alpha   90.00
_cell.angle_beta   90.00
_cell.angle_gamma   90.00
#
_symmetry.space_group_name_H-M   'P 1'
#
loop_
_entity.id
_entity.type
_entity.pdbx_description
1 polymer ?
#
loop_
_entity_poly.entity_id
_entity_poly.type
_entity_poly.pdbx_seq_one_letter_code
_entity_poly.pdbx_strand_id
1 'polypeptide(L)'
;MHRRLVLFAAVVATVVALAPRPVGAADAAGPAGRIFLPNPVVTLHDQSLTDRKDADYAALQAAYRIVHLDHLDGSGYLQGDFVTVRGSSGRAFEPDETFLYGRHDERFEQVMAYYAITRAQEYIQRLGFTDIQSDGITVKVNQYGIDNSYFDPTKDLIRLGKGGVDDAEDLEVIWHEYGHAIQEAESPGYGVGHDAASIGEGFGDYWAATMSQPVSGGYGVACIADWDSISYTVDVPHCLRRVDTDLTVDDQTGRIHHDGQIWSRALWDIHRSLGRTTADTIILTAQYHFNPSTTFRDAALEVVDAARSIGGTAAADVARAAFEDRGIL
;
A
#
# COMPACT_ATOMS: atom_id res chain seq x y z
N MET A 1 26.06 19.81 23.02
CA MET A 1 26.75 18.79 22.20
C MET A 1 26.83 17.51 23.01
N HIS A 2 25.89 16.61 22.87
CA HIS A 2 25.93 15.27 23.42
C HIS A 2 25.67 14.29 22.31
N ARG A 3 26.72 13.71 21.75
CA ARG A 3 26.63 12.60 20.79
C ARG A 3 26.16 11.35 21.56
N ARG A 4 24.98 10.85 21.26
CA ARG A 4 24.56 9.51 21.69
C ARG A 4 25.19 8.49 20.75
N LEU A 5 26.07 7.65 21.29
CA LEU A 5 26.61 6.48 20.61
C LEU A 5 25.54 5.39 20.65
N VAL A 6 25.00 5.02 19.48
CA VAL A 6 24.12 3.85 19.35
C VAL A 6 24.99 2.65 19.04
N LEU A 7 25.09 1.71 20.01
CA LEU A 7 25.72 0.42 19.79
C LEU A 7 24.74 -0.51 19.06
N PHE A 8 25.05 -0.89 17.84
CA PHE A 8 24.37 -1.98 17.15
C PHE A 8 24.90 -3.33 17.66
N ALA A 9 24.04 -4.09 18.35
CA ALA A 9 24.29 -5.49 18.63
C ALA A 9 23.81 -6.33 17.44
N ALA A 10 24.71 -7.05 16.80
CA ALA A 10 24.36 -8.01 15.74
C ALA A 10 23.58 -9.18 16.35
N VAL A 11 22.28 -9.21 16.14
CA VAL A 11 21.43 -10.36 16.46
C VAL A 11 21.39 -11.27 15.23
N VAL A 12 22.03 -12.43 15.34
CA VAL A 12 21.87 -13.52 14.37
C VAL A 12 20.50 -14.14 14.61
N ALA A 13 19.51 -13.74 13.85
CA ALA A 13 18.18 -14.33 13.88
C ALA A 13 18.17 -15.63 13.05
N THR A 14 17.95 -16.75 13.72
CA THR A 14 17.66 -18.03 13.05
C THR A 14 16.28 -17.95 12.45
N VAL A 15 16.18 -17.80 11.13
CA VAL A 15 14.91 -17.79 10.40
C VAL A 15 14.33 -19.20 10.41
N VAL A 16 13.32 -19.43 11.24
CA VAL A 16 12.43 -20.59 11.11
C VAL A 16 11.42 -20.25 10.00
N ALA A 17 11.61 -20.87 8.83
CA ALA A 17 10.68 -20.76 7.73
C ALA A 17 9.35 -21.47 8.11
N LEU A 18 8.34 -20.69 8.48
CA LEU A 18 6.97 -21.15 8.53
C LEU A 18 6.42 -21.20 7.09
N ALA A 19 6.12 -22.43 6.63
CA ALA A 19 5.48 -22.65 5.34
C ALA A 19 4.14 -21.88 5.27
N PRO A 20 3.78 -21.31 4.09
CA PRO A 20 2.49 -20.64 3.93
C PRO A 20 1.37 -21.67 4.13
N ARG A 21 0.43 -21.34 5.02
CA ARG A 21 -0.81 -22.11 5.17
C ARG A 21 -1.63 -21.99 3.88
N PRO A 22 -2.18 -23.10 3.36
CA PRO A 22 -3.07 -23.03 2.22
C PRO A 22 -4.34 -22.26 2.61
N VAL A 23 -4.73 -21.30 1.76
CA VAL A 23 -6.04 -20.64 1.83
C VAL A 23 -7.09 -21.66 1.42
N GLY A 24 -7.71 -22.31 2.39
CA GLY A 24 -8.73 -23.31 2.16
C GLY A 24 -9.58 -23.58 3.37
N ALA A 25 -10.90 -23.33 3.19
CA ALA A 25 -12.04 -23.72 4.03
C ALA A 25 -12.10 -23.15 5.45
N ALA A 26 -13.20 -22.48 5.73
CA ALA A 26 -13.62 -21.89 6.98
C ALA A 26 -13.41 -22.81 8.20
N ASP A 27 -12.46 -22.43 9.05
CA ASP A 27 -12.58 -22.64 10.47
C ASP A 27 -13.02 -21.28 11.08
N ALA A 28 -14.32 -21.01 10.95
CA ALA A 28 -14.92 -19.78 11.44
C ALA A 28 -15.23 -19.91 12.95
N ALA A 29 -14.22 -19.74 13.77
CA ALA A 29 -14.39 -19.45 15.18
C ALA A 29 -13.54 -18.21 15.50
N GLY A 30 -13.96 -17.03 15.03
CA GLY A 30 -13.28 -15.76 15.29
C GLY A 30 -13.77 -14.64 14.36
N PRO A 31 -13.30 -13.42 14.59
CA PRO A 31 -13.63 -12.26 13.76
C PRO A 31 -13.41 -12.50 12.27
N ALA A 32 -14.40 -12.16 11.46
CA ALA A 32 -14.34 -12.42 10.01
C ALA A 32 -14.86 -11.25 9.19
N GLY A 33 -14.27 -11.02 8.02
CA GLY A 33 -14.70 -10.00 7.08
C GLY A 33 -14.82 -10.53 5.66
N ARG A 34 -15.76 -9.98 4.88
CA ARG A 34 -15.85 -10.21 3.45
C ARG A 34 -15.17 -9.06 2.72
N ILE A 35 -14.26 -9.38 1.81
CA ILE A 35 -13.47 -8.39 1.06
C ILE A 35 -13.29 -8.81 -0.41
N PHE A 36 -12.81 -7.90 -1.25
CA PHE A 36 -12.04 -8.19 -2.46
C PHE A 36 -10.55 -8.27 -2.12
N LEU A 37 -9.77 -9.10 -2.84
CA LEU A 37 -8.37 -9.34 -2.50
C LEU A 37 -7.48 -9.57 -3.74
N PRO A 38 -6.72 -8.59 -4.23
CA PRO A 38 -6.73 -7.19 -3.81
C PRO A 38 -7.97 -6.44 -4.31
N ASN A 39 -8.48 -6.78 -5.48
CA ASN A 39 -9.66 -6.22 -6.14
C ASN A 39 -10.30 -7.25 -7.08
N PRO A 40 -11.48 -7.00 -7.65
CA PRO A 40 -12.16 -7.98 -8.50
C PRO A 40 -11.43 -8.28 -9.80
N VAL A 41 -10.82 -7.29 -10.44
CA VAL A 41 -10.14 -7.45 -11.75
C VAL A 41 -8.95 -8.39 -11.60
N VAL A 42 -8.10 -8.16 -10.60
CA VAL A 42 -6.95 -9.02 -10.30
C VAL A 42 -7.40 -10.41 -9.88
N THR A 43 -8.38 -10.49 -8.97
CA THR A 43 -8.85 -11.78 -8.43
C THR A 43 -9.42 -12.71 -9.49
N LEU A 44 -10.13 -12.15 -10.47
CA LEU A 44 -10.82 -12.91 -11.52
C LEU A 44 -10.02 -12.96 -12.84
N HIS A 45 -8.92 -12.22 -12.95
CA HIS A 45 -8.16 -12.00 -14.18
C HIS A 45 -9.06 -11.51 -15.33
N ASP A 46 -9.99 -10.60 -15.02
CA ASP A 46 -11.04 -10.16 -15.96
C ASP A 46 -11.11 -8.63 -16.05
N GLN A 47 -10.55 -8.10 -17.12
CA GLN A 47 -10.58 -6.66 -17.45
C GLN A 47 -11.92 -6.19 -18.02
N SER A 48 -12.91 -7.07 -18.20
CA SER A 48 -14.23 -6.71 -18.73
C SER A 48 -15.24 -6.34 -17.63
N LEU A 49 -14.85 -6.45 -16.37
CA LEU A 49 -15.66 -6.07 -15.22
C LEU A 49 -15.95 -4.56 -15.25
N THR A 50 -17.12 -4.19 -14.74
CA THR A 50 -17.54 -2.79 -14.68
C THR A 50 -18.20 -2.49 -13.34
N ASP A 51 -18.13 -1.26 -12.91
CA ASP A 51 -18.67 -0.82 -11.64
C ASP A 51 -20.17 -1.05 -11.47
N ARG A 52 -20.97 -0.75 -12.50
CA ARG A 52 -22.45 -0.85 -12.51
C ARG A 52 -23.12 -0.07 -11.36
N LYS A 53 -22.53 1.05 -10.94
CA LYS A 53 -23.04 1.89 -9.84
C LYS A 53 -23.23 1.07 -8.56
N ASP A 54 -22.17 0.46 -8.10
CA ASP A 54 -22.07 -0.34 -6.87
C ASP A 54 -22.98 -1.57 -6.81
N ALA A 55 -23.57 -1.95 -7.95
CA ALA A 55 -24.40 -3.13 -7.98
C ALA A 55 -23.58 -4.40 -7.76
N ASP A 56 -24.01 -5.20 -6.80
CA ASP A 56 -23.46 -6.54 -6.60
C ASP A 56 -24.10 -7.50 -7.63
N TYR A 57 -23.30 -7.96 -8.58
CA TYR A 57 -23.77 -8.81 -9.68
C TYR A 57 -23.01 -10.13 -9.77
N ALA A 58 -23.58 -11.10 -10.50
CA ALA A 58 -23.13 -12.49 -10.49
C ALA A 58 -21.64 -12.70 -10.77
N ALA A 59 -21.04 -11.90 -11.70
CA ALA A 59 -19.62 -12.04 -12.01
C ALA A 59 -18.71 -11.68 -10.81
N LEU A 60 -19.11 -10.74 -9.96
CA LEU A 60 -18.34 -10.33 -8.80
C LEU A 60 -18.40 -11.34 -7.63
N GLN A 61 -19.37 -12.26 -7.61
CA GLN A 61 -19.53 -13.20 -6.51
C GLN A 61 -18.29 -14.07 -6.29
N ALA A 62 -17.57 -14.41 -7.35
CA ALA A 62 -16.33 -15.20 -7.27
C ALA A 62 -15.11 -14.38 -6.85
N ALA A 63 -15.19 -13.05 -6.83
CA ALA A 63 -14.12 -12.18 -6.36
C ALA A 63 -14.07 -12.06 -4.82
N TYR A 64 -15.20 -12.26 -4.15
CA TYR A 64 -15.23 -12.16 -2.69
C TYR A 64 -14.36 -13.22 -2.00
N ARG A 65 -13.73 -12.79 -0.92
CA ARG A 65 -12.98 -13.63 0.01
C ARG A 65 -13.48 -13.40 1.42
N ILE A 66 -13.58 -14.47 2.21
CA ILE A 66 -13.77 -14.38 3.65
C ILE A 66 -12.39 -14.48 4.28
N VAL A 67 -12.05 -13.50 5.09
CA VAL A 67 -10.76 -13.39 5.78
C VAL A 67 -10.97 -13.28 7.29
N HIS A 68 -9.96 -13.66 8.05
CA HIS A 68 -9.90 -13.34 9.47
C HIS A 68 -9.52 -11.88 9.66
N LEU A 69 -10.16 -11.20 10.61
CA LEU A 69 -9.84 -9.83 10.99
C LEU A 69 -9.06 -9.86 12.31
N ASP A 70 -7.75 -9.66 12.20
CA ASP A 70 -6.83 -9.64 13.34
C ASP A 70 -6.88 -8.29 14.08
N HIS A 71 -6.48 -8.27 15.35
CA HIS A 71 -6.28 -7.05 16.15
C HIS A 71 -7.54 -6.21 16.44
N LEU A 72 -8.76 -6.75 16.30
CA LEU A 72 -9.98 -6.07 16.75
C LEU A 72 -9.97 -5.92 18.28
N ASP A 73 -10.54 -4.81 18.79
CA ASP A 73 -10.57 -4.48 20.20
C ASP A 73 -11.74 -5.12 20.99
N GLY A 74 -12.56 -5.93 20.34
CA GLY A 74 -13.73 -6.58 20.94
C GLY A 74 -14.94 -5.67 21.12
N SER A 75 -14.91 -4.45 20.58
CA SER A 75 -16.01 -3.48 20.71
C SER A 75 -17.19 -3.77 19.77
N GLY A 76 -17.04 -4.69 18.83
CA GLY A 76 -17.98 -4.94 17.74
C GLY A 76 -17.91 -3.93 16.60
N TYR A 77 -16.97 -2.98 16.65
CA TYR A 77 -16.68 -2.04 15.56
C TYR A 77 -15.39 -2.46 14.84
N LEU A 78 -15.21 -1.99 13.60
CA LEU A 78 -13.95 -2.11 12.86
C LEU A 78 -12.92 -1.13 13.43
N GLN A 79 -12.39 -1.49 14.58
CA GLN A 79 -11.44 -0.74 15.39
C GLN A 79 -10.51 -1.71 16.11
N GLY A 80 -9.22 -1.39 16.16
CA GLY A 80 -8.22 -2.22 16.82
C GLY A 80 -6.87 -1.51 16.95
N ASP A 81 -5.81 -2.30 17.11
CA ASP A 81 -4.48 -1.77 17.42
C ASP A 81 -3.97 -0.77 16.37
N PHE A 82 -4.26 -1.00 15.09
CA PHE A 82 -3.63 -0.26 13.99
C PHE A 82 -4.56 0.68 13.23
N VAL A 83 -5.87 0.51 13.37
CA VAL A 83 -6.82 1.32 12.61
C VAL A 83 -8.16 1.46 13.29
N THR A 84 -8.75 2.65 13.14
CA THR A 84 -10.15 2.93 13.45
C THR A 84 -10.86 3.33 12.16
N VAL A 85 -11.86 2.55 11.72
CA VAL A 85 -12.59 2.84 10.49
C VAL A 85 -13.93 3.53 10.77
N ARG A 86 -14.30 4.47 9.90
CA ARG A 86 -15.57 5.21 9.95
C ARG A 86 -16.14 5.37 8.54
N GLY A 87 -17.43 5.09 8.37
CA GLY A 87 -18.17 5.42 7.14
C GLY A 87 -18.82 6.81 7.20
N SER A 88 -19.25 7.32 6.04
CA SER A 88 -20.00 8.58 5.94
C SER A 88 -21.39 8.49 6.56
N SER A 89 -22.05 7.33 6.44
CA SER A 89 -23.42 7.06 6.95
C SER A 89 -23.45 6.40 8.34
N GLY A 90 -22.28 6.16 8.95
CA GLY A 90 -22.15 5.50 10.24
C GLY A 90 -21.03 4.47 10.27
N ARG A 91 -20.87 3.80 11.41
CA ARG A 91 -19.87 2.75 11.58
C ARG A 91 -20.50 1.38 11.43
N ALA A 92 -19.84 0.47 10.74
CA ALA A 92 -20.16 -0.94 10.77
C ALA A 92 -20.09 -1.47 12.21
N PHE A 93 -21.12 -2.17 12.64
CA PHE A 93 -21.22 -2.73 13.98
C PHE A 93 -21.78 -4.14 13.93
N GLU A 94 -20.99 -5.12 14.38
CA GLU A 94 -21.39 -6.52 14.52
C GLU A 94 -20.89 -7.04 15.88
N PRO A 95 -21.81 -7.37 16.82
CA PRO A 95 -21.43 -7.78 18.17
C PRO A 95 -20.59 -9.07 18.22
N ASP A 96 -20.69 -9.92 17.19
CA ASP A 96 -19.93 -11.15 17.02
C ASP A 96 -18.70 -10.97 16.13
N GLU A 97 -18.41 -9.72 15.74
CA GLU A 97 -17.28 -9.35 14.85
C GLU A 97 -17.27 -10.08 13.52
N THR A 98 -18.45 -10.41 12.97
CA THR A 98 -18.63 -11.09 11.68
C THR A 98 -19.19 -10.13 10.63
N PHE A 99 -18.31 -9.46 9.87
CA PHE A 99 -18.63 -8.37 8.94
C PHE A 99 -18.74 -8.89 7.50
N LEU A 100 -19.86 -9.48 7.12
CA LEU A 100 -20.06 -10.16 5.82
C LEU A 100 -20.94 -9.35 4.85
N TYR A 101 -20.58 -8.09 4.63
CA TYR A 101 -21.30 -7.22 3.70
C TYR A 101 -20.94 -7.52 2.23
N GLY A 102 -21.81 -7.17 1.29
CA GLY A 102 -21.50 -7.10 -0.14
C GLY A 102 -21.29 -5.64 -0.54
N ARG A 103 -20.69 -5.39 -1.70
CA ARG A 103 -20.29 -4.06 -2.17
C ARG A 103 -21.43 -3.03 -2.32
N HIS A 104 -22.68 -3.48 -2.44
CA HIS A 104 -23.86 -2.59 -2.45
C HIS A 104 -24.19 -1.98 -1.06
N ASP A 105 -23.49 -2.39 -0.03
CA ASP A 105 -23.65 -1.93 1.35
C ASP A 105 -22.42 -1.12 1.74
N GLU A 106 -22.58 0.17 2.00
CA GLU A 106 -21.49 1.11 2.37
C GLU A 106 -20.64 0.68 3.59
N ARG A 107 -20.98 -0.44 4.24
CA ARG A 107 -20.16 -1.05 5.29
C ARG A 107 -19.09 -1.99 4.74
N PHE A 108 -19.21 -2.41 3.49
CA PHE A 108 -18.22 -3.26 2.83
C PHE A 108 -16.86 -2.58 2.74
N GLU A 109 -16.82 -1.33 2.32
CA GLU A 109 -15.60 -0.52 2.20
C GLU A 109 -14.93 -0.32 3.57
N GLN A 110 -15.72 -0.32 4.66
CA GLN A 110 -15.14 -0.26 6.00
C GLN A 110 -14.36 -1.54 6.34
N VAL A 111 -14.84 -2.71 5.90
CA VAL A 111 -14.14 -3.99 6.09
C VAL A 111 -12.85 -4.02 5.26
N MET A 112 -12.94 -3.57 4.00
CA MET A 112 -11.78 -3.44 3.11
C MET A 112 -10.68 -2.59 3.76
N ALA A 113 -11.04 -1.39 4.24
CA ALA A 113 -10.10 -0.46 4.86
C ALA A 113 -9.47 -1.04 6.14
N TYR A 114 -10.27 -1.68 7.01
CA TYR A 114 -9.74 -2.33 8.21
C TYR A 114 -8.70 -3.40 7.87
N TYR A 115 -9.05 -4.29 6.95
CA TYR A 115 -8.17 -5.37 6.52
C TYR A 115 -6.88 -4.84 5.90
N ALA A 116 -6.99 -3.87 4.97
CA ALA A 116 -5.84 -3.32 4.26
C ALA A 116 -4.76 -2.77 5.20
N ILE A 117 -5.17 -1.89 6.13
CA ILE A 117 -4.26 -1.24 7.07
C ILE A 117 -3.65 -2.27 8.03
N THR A 118 -4.49 -3.15 8.61
CA THR A 118 -4.02 -4.20 9.52
C THR A 118 -2.96 -5.09 8.85
N ARG A 119 -3.21 -5.54 7.63
CA ARG A 119 -2.24 -6.40 6.91
C ARG A 119 -0.95 -5.66 6.54
N ALA A 120 -1.04 -4.39 6.17
CA ALA A 120 0.14 -3.57 5.88
C ALA A 120 0.99 -3.39 7.15
N GLN A 121 0.36 -3.06 8.27
CA GLN A 121 1.06 -2.86 9.54
C GLN A 121 1.70 -4.14 10.07
N GLU A 122 1.01 -5.28 10.01
CA GLU A 122 1.60 -6.58 10.35
C GLU A 122 2.84 -6.88 9.48
N TYR A 123 2.80 -6.50 8.21
CA TYR A 123 3.94 -6.70 7.32
C TYR A 123 5.12 -5.81 7.71
N ILE A 124 4.89 -4.54 7.95
CA ILE A 124 5.91 -3.57 8.42
C ILE A 124 6.58 -4.09 9.69
N GLN A 125 5.80 -4.54 10.67
CA GLN A 125 6.34 -5.07 11.92
C GLN A 125 7.13 -6.37 11.72
N ARG A 126 6.71 -7.25 10.81
CA ARG A 126 7.49 -8.43 10.44
C ARG A 126 8.84 -8.10 9.78
N LEU A 127 8.95 -6.95 9.11
CA LEU A 127 10.22 -6.44 8.60
C LEU A 127 11.13 -5.87 9.71
N GLY A 128 10.61 -5.70 10.92
CA GLY A 128 11.35 -5.20 12.09
C GLY A 128 11.09 -3.73 12.43
N PHE A 129 10.21 -3.05 11.71
CA PHE A 129 9.83 -1.65 11.96
C PHE A 129 8.62 -1.62 12.90
N THR A 130 8.85 -1.28 14.17
CA THR A 130 7.80 -1.31 15.21
C THR A 130 7.31 0.07 15.62
N ASP A 131 7.84 1.12 15.00
CA ASP A 131 7.56 2.53 15.29
C ASP A 131 6.88 3.27 14.13
N ILE A 132 6.80 2.67 12.92
CA ILE A 132 6.10 3.25 11.78
C ILE A 132 4.58 3.10 12.00
N GLN A 133 3.85 4.22 12.12
CA GLN A 133 2.38 4.24 12.28
C GLN A 133 1.83 3.28 13.36
N SER A 134 2.62 3.01 14.41
CA SER A 134 2.30 2.01 15.44
C SER A 134 1.17 2.42 16.38
N ASP A 135 0.84 3.72 16.48
CA ASP A 135 -0.22 4.24 17.34
C ASP A 135 -1.62 4.10 16.69
N GLY A 136 -1.66 3.56 15.47
CA GLY A 136 -2.87 3.36 14.68
C GLY A 136 -3.36 4.64 14.00
N ILE A 137 -4.08 4.47 12.88
CA ILE A 137 -4.57 5.56 12.03
C ILE A 137 -6.09 5.56 11.95
N THR A 138 -6.71 6.73 11.73
CA THR A 138 -8.13 6.79 11.36
C THR A 138 -8.28 6.68 9.85
N VAL A 139 -9.21 5.82 9.38
CA VAL A 139 -9.62 5.76 7.98
C VAL A 139 -11.11 6.12 7.87
N LYS A 140 -11.45 7.01 6.94
CA LYS A 140 -12.83 7.37 6.63
C LYS A 140 -13.14 7.00 5.19
N VAL A 141 -14.08 6.09 5.00
CA VAL A 141 -14.55 5.66 3.68
C VAL A 141 -15.79 6.45 3.25
N ASN A 142 -16.04 6.53 1.96
CA ASN A 142 -17.24 7.12 1.33
C ASN A 142 -17.44 8.59 1.71
N GLN A 143 -16.35 9.37 1.77
CA GLN A 143 -16.38 10.72 2.36
C GLN A 143 -16.95 11.81 1.46
N TYR A 144 -16.89 11.64 0.13
CA TYR A 144 -17.38 12.58 -0.86
C TYR A 144 -17.63 11.88 -2.20
N GLY A 145 -18.45 12.51 -3.05
CA GLY A 145 -18.84 11.92 -4.32
C GLY A 145 -17.90 12.23 -5.49
N ILE A 146 -16.64 12.61 -5.21
CA ILE A 146 -15.57 12.68 -6.21
C ILE A 146 -14.71 11.44 -6.11
N ASP A 147 -14.15 11.03 -7.21
CA ASP A 147 -13.29 9.89 -7.41
C ASP A 147 -11.84 10.33 -7.09
N ASN A 148 -11.50 10.30 -5.81
CA ASN A 148 -10.20 10.70 -5.29
C ASN A 148 -10.05 10.39 -3.81
N SER A 149 -8.87 9.97 -3.41
CA SER A 149 -8.48 9.70 -2.03
C SER A 149 -7.29 10.55 -1.61
N TYR A 150 -7.02 10.65 -0.32
CA TYR A 150 -5.82 11.28 0.19
C TYR A 150 -5.56 10.96 1.67
N PHE A 151 -4.29 11.01 2.05
CA PHE A 151 -3.84 11.08 3.42
C PHE A 151 -3.75 12.54 3.90
N ASP A 152 -4.28 12.84 5.08
CA ASP A 152 -4.21 14.18 5.75
C ASP A 152 -3.21 14.09 6.91
N PRO A 153 -1.94 14.54 6.73
CA PRO A 153 -0.90 14.40 7.75
C PRO A 153 -1.19 15.24 9.01
N THR A 154 -2.00 16.31 8.89
CA THR A 154 -2.33 17.15 10.04
C THR A 154 -3.32 16.48 11.00
N LYS A 155 -4.02 15.44 10.56
CA LYS A 155 -5.04 14.73 11.33
C LYS A 155 -4.74 13.25 11.49
N ASP A 156 -3.65 12.79 10.90
CA ASP A 156 -3.32 11.37 10.80
C ASP A 156 -4.53 10.55 10.31
N LEU A 157 -5.01 10.92 9.12
CA LEU A 157 -6.30 10.49 8.61
C LEU A 157 -6.24 10.19 7.11
N ILE A 158 -6.63 8.97 6.72
CA ILE A 158 -6.91 8.63 5.32
C ILE A 158 -8.40 8.90 5.03
N ARG A 159 -8.67 9.54 3.89
CA ARG A 159 -10.02 9.74 3.36
C ARG A 159 -10.13 9.11 1.99
N LEU A 160 -11.12 8.24 1.85
CA LEU A 160 -11.42 7.53 0.61
C LEU A 160 -12.75 8.03 0.05
N GLY A 161 -12.76 8.38 -1.23
CA GLY A 161 -13.94 8.86 -1.96
C GLY A 161 -14.91 7.74 -2.34
N LYS A 162 -16.01 8.12 -2.99
CA LYS A 162 -17.01 7.18 -3.53
C LYS A 162 -17.49 7.57 -4.92
N GLY A 163 -16.70 8.33 -5.65
CA GLY A 163 -17.00 8.66 -7.04
C GLY A 163 -16.45 7.60 -7.97
N GLY A 164 -17.16 7.28 -9.03
CA GLY A 164 -16.74 6.21 -9.92
C GLY A 164 -16.93 4.83 -9.28
N VAL A 165 -15.87 4.04 -9.21
CA VAL A 165 -15.75 2.93 -8.25
C VAL A 165 -15.49 3.55 -6.88
N ASP A 166 -16.10 3.03 -5.84
CA ASP A 166 -15.77 3.49 -4.48
C ASP A 166 -14.30 3.13 -4.18
N ASP A 167 -13.44 4.15 -3.98
CA ASP A 167 -11.97 4.00 -3.85
C ASP A 167 -11.58 2.90 -2.85
N ALA A 168 -12.37 2.72 -1.80
CA ALA A 168 -12.13 1.70 -0.78
C ALA A 168 -12.51 0.26 -1.20
N GLU A 169 -13.03 0.04 -2.40
CA GLU A 169 -13.24 -1.30 -2.97
C GLU A 169 -11.97 -1.88 -3.62
N ASP A 170 -10.94 -1.06 -3.78
CA ASP A 170 -9.63 -1.48 -4.27
C ASP A 170 -8.58 -1.36 -3.15
N LEU A 171 -8.02 -2.49 -2.70
CA LEU A 171 -6.99 -2.48 -1.65
C LEU A 171 -5.73 -1.74 -2.08
N GLU A 172 -5.46 -1.65 -3.39
CA GLU A 172 -4.27 -0.98 -3.90
C GLU A 172 -4.38 0.54 -3.72
N VAL A 173 -5.58 1.13 -3.83
CA VAL A 173 -5.84 2.53 -3.47
C VAL A 173 -5.59 2.74 -1.96
N ILE A 174 -6.13 1.88 -1.11
CA ILE A 174 -5.95 2.00 0.34
C ILE A 174 -4.48 1.87 0.73
N TRP A 175 -3.74 0.94 0.13
CA TRP A 175 -2.31 0.76 0.39
C TRP A 175 -1.48 1.92 -0.16
N HIS A 176 -1.87 2.52 -1.28
CA HIS A 176 -1.24 3.74 -1.80
C HIS A 176 -1.33 4.89 -0.78
N GLU A 177 -2.54 5.17 -0.30
CA GLU A 177 -2.77 6.21 0.71
C GLU A 177 -2.06 5.91 2.03
N TYR A 178 -1.98 4.64 2.40
CA TYR A 178 -1.20 4.24 3.58
C TYR A 178 0.30 4.40 3.37
N GLY A 179 0.80 4.32 2.14
CA GLY A 179 2.17 4.66 1.78
C GLY A 179 2.54 6.09 2.17
N HIS A 180 1.64 7.06 1.96
CA HIS A 180 1.85 8.44 2.42
C HIS A 180 1.90 8.54 3.96
N ALA A 181 1.08 7.77 4.67
CA ALA A 181 1.13 7.75 6.14
C ALA A 181 2.44 7.14 6.66
N ILE A 182 2.96 6.10 6.00
CA ILE A 182 4.27 5.51 6.29
C ILE A 182 5.36 6.57 6.13
N GLN A 183 5.39 7.30 5.01
CA GLN A 183 6.40 8.33 4.77
C GLN A 183 6.32 9.49 5.77
N GLU A 184 5.13 9.93 6.13
CA GLU A 184 4.96 10.97 7.16
C GLU A 184 5.48 10.50 8.52
N ALA A 185 5.30 9.22 8.88
CA ALA A 185 5.80 8.67 10.12
C ALA A 185 7.35 8.59 10.15
N GLU A 186 7.98 8.27 9.01
CA GLU A 186 9.43 8.15 8.88
C GLU A 186 10.12 9.52 8.70
N SER A 187 9.47 10.43 7.98
CA SER A 187 9.99 11.77 7.65
C SER A 187 8.89 12.83 7.79
N PRO A 188 8.60 13.30 9.02
CA PRO A 188 7.49 14.24 9.26
C PRO A 188 7.57 15.53 8.44
N GLY A 189 6.44 15.89 7.82
CA GLY A 189 6.32 17.05 6.94
C GLY A 189 6.84 16.79 5.52
N TYR A 190 6.97 15.54 5.12
CA TYR A 190 7.45 15.13 3.78
C TYR A 190 6.55 15.69 2.65
N GLY A 191 7.15 15.80 1.44
CA GLY A 191 6.41 16.21 0.23
C GLY A 191 6.51 17.69 -0.13
N VAL A 192 7.49 18.42 0.41
CA VAL A 192 7.72 19.82 0.05
C VAL A 192 8.51 19.93 -1.24
N GLY A 193 7.87 20.45 -2.28
CA GLY A 193 8.46 20.59 -3.60
C GLY A 193 8.12 19.41 -4.53
N HIS A 194 8.47 19.59 -5.80
CA HIS A 194 8.05 18.65 -6.85
C HIS A 194 8.66 17.26 -6.68
N ASP A 195 9.96 17.15 -6.46
CA ASP A 195 10.65 15.86 -6.34
C ASP A 195 10.13 15.07 -5.14
N ALA A 196 10.07 15.69 -3.96
CA ALA A 196 9.59 15.02 -2.75
C ALA A 196 8.13 14.55 -2.90
N ALA A 197 7.26 15.39 -3.49
CA ALA A 197 5.88 15.00 -3.76
C ALA A 197 5.80 13.84 -4.78
N SER A 198 6.61 13.87 -5.85
CA SER A 198 6.67 12.78 -6.84
C SER A 198 7.22 11.48 -6.25
N ILE A 199 8.22 11.55 -5.36
CA ILE A 199 8.73 10.40 -4.61
C ILE A 199 7.60 9.82 -3.73
N GLY A 200 6.78 10.69 -3.12
CA GLY A 200 5.62 10.27 -2.32
C GLY A 200 4.63 9.46 -3.12
N GLU A 201 4.22 9.97 -4.29
CA GLU A 201 3.33 9.26 -5.21
C GLU A 201 3.94 7.93 -5.69
N GLY A 202 5.22 7.96 -6.07
CA GLY A 202 5.91 6.76 -6.52
C GLY A 202 6.09 5.71 -5.43
N PHE A 203 6.29 6.13 -4.17
CA PHE A 203 6.33 5.20 -3.06
C PHE A 203 4.95 4.61 -2.75
N GLY A 204 3.88 5.41 -2.79
CA GLY A 204 2.51 4.92 -2.64
C GLY A 204 2.17 3.83 -3.67
N ASP A 205 2.48 4.05 -4.94
CA ASP A 205 2.31 3.05 -6.01
C ASP A 205 3.16 1.80 -5.78
N TYR A 206 4.42 1.97 -5.40
CA TYR A 206 5.29 0.84 -5.06
C TYR A 206 4.76 0.05 -3.86
N TRP A 207 4.28 0.74 -2.81
CA TRP A 207 3.73 0.10 -1.63
C TRP A 207 2.46 -0.69 -1.95
N ALA A 208 1.59 -0.14 -2.79
CA ALA A 208 0.44 -0.86 -3.32
C ALA A 208 0.86 -2.14 -4.07
N ALA A 209 1.85 -2.05 -4.98
CA ALA A 209 2.35 -3.18 -5.74
C ALA A 209 2.97 -4.26 -4.84
N THR A 210 3.82 -3.89 -3.87
CA THR A 210 4.45 -4.88 -2.97
C THR A 210 3.46 -5.56 -2.04
N MET A 211 2.39 -4.87 -1.63
CA MET A 211 1.31 -5.44 -0.83
C MET A 211 0.39 -6.35 -1.64
N SER A 212 0.12 -6.00 -2.90
CA SER A 212 -0.73 -6.77 -3.82
C SER A 212 -0.04 -8.04 -4.34
N GLN A 213 1.26 -8.01 -4.58
CA GLN A 213 2.02 -9.10 -5.20
C GLN A 213 1.73 -10.50 -4.59
N PRO A 214 1.74 -10.69 -3.25
CA PRO A 214 1.52 -12.03 -2.67
C PRO A 214 0.11 -12.58 -2.87
N VAL A 215 -0.86 -11.75 -3.19
CA VAL A 215 -2.29 -12.11 -3.28
C VAL A 215 -2.85 -12.02 -4.70
N SER A 216 -2.09 -11.45 -5.65
CA SER A 216 -2.50 -11.27 -7.05
C SER A 216 -2.40 -12.54 -7.90
N GLY A 217 -1.76 -13.61 -7.40
CA GLY A 217 -1.47 -14.79 -8.22
C GLY A 217 -0.54 -14.52 -9.42
N GLY A 218 0.15 -13.37 -9.42
CA GLY A 218 1.03 -12.93 -10.50
C GLY A 218 0.32 -12.18 -11.63
N TYR A 219 -0.98 -11.94 -11.53
CA TYR A 219 -1.74 -11.16 -12.49
C TYR A 219 -1.70 -9.66 -12.12
N GLY A 220 -1.48 -8.80 -13.09
CA GLY A 220 -1.61 -7.36 -12.94
C GLY A 220 -0.62 -6.66 -11.99
N VAL A 221 0.38 -7.36 -11.42
CA VAL A 221 1.24 -6.87 -10.32
C VAL A 221 1.95 -5.52 -10.55
N ALA A 222 2.07 -5.08 -11.78
CA ALA A 222 2.67 -3.78 -12.12
C ALA A 222 1.63 -2.73 -12.52
N CYS A 223 0.37 -3.10 -12.54
CA CYS A 223 -0.79 -2.26 -12.83
C CYS A 223 -1.44 -1.89 -11.50
N ILE A 224 -1.49 -0.63 -11.16
CA ILE A 224 -1.98 -0.15 -9.88
C ILE A 224 -3.45 0.27 -10.01
N ALA A 225 -4.27 -0.18 -9.08
CA ALA A 225 -5.69 0.16 -8.92
C ALA A 225 -6.51 -0.11 -10.20
N ASP A 226 -6.40 -1.32 -10.76
CA ASP A 226 -7.05 -1.66 -12.02
C ASP A 226 -8.57 -1.87 -11.89
N TRP A 227 -9.11 -2.00 -10.70
CA TRP A 227 -10.54 -1.95 -10.45
C TRP A 227 -11.05 -0.51 -10.35
N ASP A 228 -10.40 0.33 -9.57
CA ASP A 228 -10.72 1.74 -9.43
C ASP A 228 -10.60 2.48 -10.77
N SER A 229 -9.55 2.20 -11.54
CA SER A 229 -9.26 2.89 -12.79
C SER A 229 -10.24 2.64 -13.93
N ILE A 230 -11.17 1.69 -13.83
CA ILE A 230 -12.27 1.56 -14.80
C ILE A 230 -13.15 2.82 -14.86
N SER A 231 -13.09 3.67 -13.83
CA SER A 231 -13.75 4.97 -13.79
C SER A 231 -13.02 6.05 -14.60
N TYR A 232 -11.73 5.88 -14.84
CA TYR A 232 -10.86 6.89 -15.48
C TYR A 232 -10.47 6.57 -16.90
N THR A 233 -10.36 5.28 -17.26
CA THR A 233 -9.85 4.87 -18.57
C THR A 233 -10.65 3.74 -19.19
N VAL A 234 -10.69 3.77 -20.52
CA VAL A 234 -11.20 2.66 -21.36
C VAL A 234 -10.09 1.78 -21.89
N ASP A 235 -8.83 2.13 -21.64
CA ASP A 235 -7.67 1.34 -22.06
C ASP A 235 -7.61 0.02 -21.28
N VAL A 236 -7.12 -1.03 -21.94
CA VAL A 236 -6.96 -2.36 -21.34
C VAL A 236 -5.50 -2.76 -21.41
N PRO A 237 -4.86 -3.14 -20.32
CA PRO A 237 -5.39 -3.20 -18.94
C PRO A 237 -5.74 -1.81 -18.37
N HIS A 238 -6.78 -1.76 -17.54
CA HIS A 238 -7.15 -0.57 -16.81
C HIS A 238 -6.12 -0.33 -15.71
N CYS A 239 -5.22 0.60 -15.86
CA CYS A 239 -4.23 0.93 -14.84
C CYS A 239 -4.33 2.41 -14.52
N LEU A 240 -4.50 2.74 -13.25
CA LEU A 240 -4.39 4.13 -12.82
C LEU A 240 -2.97 4.64 -13.08
N ARG A 241 -1.98 3.85 -12.67
CA ARG A 241 -0.54 4.02 -12.95
C ARG A 241 0.15 2.66 -13.06
N ARG A 242 1.43 2.67 -13.43
CA ARG A 242 2.22 1.44 -13.56
C ARG A 242 3.58 1.60 -12.91
N VAL A 243 4.04 0.54 -12.23
CA VAL A 243 5.39 0.49 -11.63
C VAL A 243 6.44 -0.11 -12.56
N ASP A 244 6.07 -0.46 -13.81
CA ASP A 244 6.97 -1.05 -14.81
C ASP A 244 7.13 -0.19 -16.08
N THR A 245 6.88 1.12 -15.99
CA THR A 245 7.07 2.06 -17.09
C THR A 245 8.55 2.24 -17.44
N ASP A 246 8.86 2.68 -18.66
CA ASP A 246 10.23 3.01 -19.06
C ASP A 246 10.55 4.51 -18.91
N LEU A 247 9.77 5.26 -18.12
CA LEU A 247 9.98 6.68 -17.87
C LEU A 247 11.32 6.95 -17.17
N THR A 248 11.94 8.06 -17.54
CA THR A 248 13.18 8.59 -16.99
C THR A 248 12.97 10.04 -16.53
N VAL A 249 13.97 10.66 -15.91
CA VAL A 249 13.90 12.08 -15.52
C VAL A 249 13.73 13.02 -16.73
N ASP A 250 14.11 12.59 -17.94
CA ASP A 250 13.89 13.36 -19.16
C ASP A 250 12.41 13.40 -19.60
N ASP A 251 11.58 12.49 -19.06
CA ASP A 251 10.15 12.40 -19.35
C ASP A 251 9.29 13.14 -18.32
N GLN A 252 9.89 13.88 -17.39
CA GLN A 252 9.15 14.64 -16.38
C GLN A 252 8.20 15.66 -17.02
N THR A 253 6.97 15.71 -16.50
CA THR A 253 5.90 16.60 -16.97
C THR A 253 5.56 17.73 -16.01
N GLY A 254 6.09 17.68 -14.79
CA GLY A 254 5.69 18.55 -13.69
C GLY A 254 4.41 18.11 -12.99
N ARG A 255 3.89 16.91 -13.30
CA ARG A 255 2.75 16.28 -12.63
C ARG A 255 3.25 15.20 -11.68
N ILE A 256 3.08 15.39 -10.39
CA ILE A 256 3.64 14.52 -9.35
C ILE A 256 3.26 13.05 -9.53
N HIS A 257 2.01 12.75 -9.86
CA HIS A 257 1.55 11.37 -10.11
C HIS A 257 2.19 10.72 -11.34
N HIS A 258 2.40 11.51 -12.43
CA HIS A 258 3.10 11.01 -13.61
C HIS A 258 4.58 10.79 -13.31
N ASP A 259 5.22 11.79 -12.73
CA ASP A 259 6.66 11.80 -12.49
C ASP A 259 7.04 10.84 -11.35
N GLY A 260 6.11 10.53 -10.46
CA GLY A 260 6.23 9.48 -9.43
C GLY A 260 6.47 8.09 -10.00
N GLN A 261 5.98 7.80 -11.23
CA GLN A 261 6.23 6.51 -11.88
C GLN A 261 7.71 6.27 -12.20
N ILE A 262 8.52 7.32 -12.34
CA ILE A 262 9.98 7.21 -12.48
C ILE A 262 10.57 6.59 -11.20
N TRP A 263 10.10 7.04 -10.05
CA TRP A 263 10.53 6.56 -8.75
C TRP A 263 10.01 5.14 -8.47
N SER A 264 8.71 4.90 -8.64
CA SER A 264 8.12 3.58 -8.41
C SER A 264 8.75 2.51 -9.28
N ARG A 265 9.14 2.84 -10.53
CA ARG A 265 9.86 1.92 -11.40
C ARG A 265 11.24 1.54 -10.86
N ALA A 266 12.03 2.50 -10.40
CA ALA A 266 13.33 2.20 -9.81
C ALA A 266 13.18 1.29 -8.56
N LEU A 267 12.22 1.58 -7.69
CA LEU A 267 11.93 0.74 -6.53
C LEU A 267 11.47 -0.67 -6.94
N TRP A 268 10.66 -0.77 -7.99
CA TRP A 268 10.20 -2.06 -8.51
C TRP A 268 11.33 -2.90 -9.12
N ASP A 269 12.29 -2.27 -9.79
CA ASP A 269 13.47 -2.97 -10.30
C ASP A 269 14.37 -3.49 -9.17
N ILE A 270 14.52 -2.72 -8.08
CA ILE A 270 15.19 -3.19 -6.85
C ILE A 270 14.45 -4.38 -6.26
N HIS A 271 13.12 -4.29 -6.13
CA HIS A 271 12.26 -5.36 -5.63
C HIS A 271 12.42 -6.65 -6.45
N ARG A 272 12.36 -6.56 -7.77
CA ARG A 272 12.50 -7.71 -8.67
C ARG A 272 13.88 -8.37 -8.57
N SER A 273 14.90 -7.58 -8.31
CA SER A 273 16.29 -8.04 -8.26
C SER A 273 16.69 -8.61 -6.90
N LEU A 274 16.25 -8.00 -5.80
CA LEU A 274 16.64 -8.38 -4.43
C LEU A 274 15.58 -9.21 -3.70
N GLY A 275 14.38 -9.30 -4.25
CA GLY A 275 13.21 -9.91 -3.63
C GLY A 275 12.50 -8.97 -2.63
N ARG A 276 11.21 -9.21 -2.45
CA ARG A 276 10.27 -8.37 -1.71
C ARG A 276 10.80 -7.92 -0.34
N THR A 277 11.09 -8.86 0.54
CA THR A 277 11.47 -8.55 1.93
C THR A 277 12.75 -7.71 2.00
N THR A 278 13.76 -8.03 1.19
CA THR A 278 15.03 -7.28 1.18
C THR A 278 14.82 -5.87 0.64
N ALA A 279 14.11 -5.73 -0.48
CA ALA A 279 13.83 -4.44 -1.09
C ALA A 279 13.00 -3.54 -0.16
N ASP A 280 11.90 -4.06 0.40
CA ASP A 280 11.04 -3.30 1.31
C ASP A 280 11.80 -2.86 2.59
N THR A 281 12.66 -3.73 3.15
CA THR A 281 13.50 -3.35 4.29
C THR A 281 14.48 -2.22 3.92
N ILE A 282 15.10 -2.28 2.74
CA ILE A 282 16.02 -1.25 2.26
C ILE A 282 15.28 0.09 2.08
N ILE A 283 14.14 0.06 1.41
CA ILE A 283 13.37 1.26 1.07
C ILE A 283 12.83 1.94 2.33
N LEU A 284 12.23 1.19 3.25
CA LEU A 284 11.76 1.74 4.53
C LEU A 284 12.94 2.27 5.37
N THR A 285 14.08 1.58 5.41
CA THR A 285 15.27 2.08 6.11
C THR A 285 15.77 3.41 5.54
N ALA A 286 15.75 3.56 4.22
CA ALA A 286 16.22 4.79 3.57
C ALA A 286 15.33 6.00 3.89
N GLN A 287 14.02 5.83 4.01
CA GLN A 287 13.08 6.92 4.23
C GLN A 287 13.28 7.64 5.57
N TYR A 288 13.83 6.99 6.60
CA TYR A 288 14.23 7.66 7.85
C TYR A 288 15.32 8.74 7.66
N HIS A 289 16.01 8.72 6.53
CA HIS A 289 17.05 9.71 6.19
C HIS A 289 16.55 10.80 5.25
N PHE A 290 15.29 10.70 4.80
CA PHE A 290 14.69 11.73 3.97
C PHE A 290 14.39 12.99 4.82
N ASN A 291 14.27 14.10 4.15
CA ASN A 291 13.82 15.35 4.73
C ASN A 291 12.62 15.88 3.92
N PRO A 292 11.87 16.87 4.41
CA PRO A 292 10.66 17.33 3.75
C PRO A 292 10.79 17.68 2.26
N SER A 293 11.98 18.08 1.80
CA SER A 293 12.25 18.51 0.42
C SER A 293 13.32 17.69 -0.28
N THR A 294 13.47 16.42 0.09
CA THR A 294 14.43 15.48 -0.51
C THR A 294 14.24 15.40 -2.02
N THR A 295 15.32 15.57 -2.79
CA THR A 295 15.32 15.42 -4.24
C THR A 295 15.36 13.95 -4.67
N PHE A 296 14.99 13.66 -5.92
CA PHE A 296 15.15 12.31 -6.49
C PHE A 296 16.57 11.77 -6.27
N ARG A 297 17.59 12.61 -6.54
CA ARG A 297 18.99 12.23 -6.39
C ARG A 297 19.37 11.92 -4.95
N ASP A 298 18.96 12.77 -4.00
CA ASP A 298 19.30 12.58 -2.59
C ASP A 298 18.63 11.32 -2.04
N ALA A 299 17.33 11.12 -2.34
CA ALA A 299 16.60 9.91 -1.96
C ALA A 299 17.24 8.63 -2.54
N ALA A 300 17.66 8.66 -3.81
CA ALA A 300 18.32 7.52 -4.44
C ALA A 300 19.64 7.16 -3.75
N LEU A 301 20.42 8.16 -3.33
CA LEU A 301 21.65 7.93 -2.57
C LEU A 301 21.40 7.29 -1.21
N GLU A 302 20.34 7.71 -0.50
CA GLU A 302 19.95 7.10 0.78
C GLU A 302 19.50 5.63 0.58
N VAL A 303 18.76 5.32 -0.50
CA VAL A 303 18.39 3.93 -0.82
C VAL A 303 19.63 3.08 -1.14
N VAL A 304 20.62 3.63 -1.89
CA VAL A 304 21.87 2.92 -2.19
C VAL A 304 22.68 2.67 -0.92
N ASP A 305 22.72 3.63 0.01
CA ASP A 305 23.45 3.49 1.29
C ASP A 305 22.74 2.50 2.23
N ALA A 306 21.41 2.52 2.30
CA ALA A 306 20.63 1.51 3.00
C ALA A 306 20.85 0.10 2.41
N ALA A 307 20.84 -0.02 1.08
CA ALA A 307 21.14 -1.26 0.38
C ALA A 307 22.53 -1.80 0.70
N ARG A 308 23.53 -0.92 0.78
CA ARG A 308 24.89 -1.27 1.16
C ARG A 308 24.96 -1.79 2.61
N SER A 309 24.24 -1.14 3.50
CA SER A 309 24.21 -1.50 4.93
C SER A 309 23.53 -2.86 5.16
N ILE A 310 22.45 -3.15 4.44
CA ILE A 310 21.60 -4.34 4.65
C ILE A 310 22.10 -5.54 3.82
N GLY A 311 22.39 -5.34 2.54
CA GLY A 311 22.73 -6.41 1.58
C GLY A 311 24.15 -6.34 1.01
N GLY A 312 24.98 -5.43 1.51
CA GLY A 312 26.38 -5.26 1.07
C GLY A 312 26.51 -4.60 -0.31
N THR A 313 27.72 -4.69 -0.89
CA THR A 313 28.06 -4.03 -2.16
C THR A 313 27.14 -4.49 -3.30
N ALA A 314 26.84 -5.77 -3.38
CA ALA A 314 25.99 -6.30 -4.47
C ALA A 314 24.58 -5.70 -4.45
N ALA A 315 23.95 -5.55 -3.28
CA ALA A 315 22.65 -4.90 -3.18
C ALA A 315 22.71 -3.40 -3.49
N ALA A 316 23.78 -2.72 -3.06
CA ALA A 316 24.02 -1.33 -3.42
C ALA A 316 24.21 -1.12 -4.92
N ASP A 317 24.90 -2.04 -5.61
CA ASP A 317 25.11 -1.97 -7.05
C ASP A 317 23.77 -2.16 -7.80
N VAL A 318 22.91 -3.07 -7.33
CA VAL A 318 21.55 -3.25 -7.87
C VAL A 318 20.71 -1.98 -7.69
N ALA A 319 20.69 -1.40 -6.47
CA ALA A 319 19.94 -0.18 -6.22
C ALA A 319 20.46 1.00 -7.06
N ARG A 320 21.77 1.15 -7.16
CA ARG A 320 22.39 2.19 -8.00
C ARG A 320 22.00 2.04 -9.46
N ALA A 321 22.13 0.84 -10.04
CA ALA A 321 21.79 0.58 -11.43
C ALA A 321 20.31 0.91 -11.72
N ALA A 322 19.39 0.57 -10.80
CA ALA A 322 17.98 0.89 -10.96
C ALA A 322 17.72 2.40 -11.05
N PHE A 323 18.45 3.23 -10.31
CA PHE A 323 18.34 4.69 -10.39
C PHE A 323 19.10 5.29 -11.58
N GLU A 324 20.25 4.72 -11.96
CA GLU A 324 20.98 5.12 -13.16
C GLU A 324 20.14 4.86 -14.43
N ASP A 325 19.44 3.72 -14.51
CA ASP A 325 18.52 3.40 -15.60
C ASP A 325 17.35 4.38 -15.73
N ARG A 326 17.05 5.13 -14.67
CA ARG A 326 16.01 6.20 -14.69
C ARG A 326 16.61 7.59 -14.86
N GLY A 327 17.94 7.71 -14.98
CA GLY A 327 18.64 8.99 -15.09
C GLY A 327 18.65 9.81 -13.80
N ILE A 328 18.33 9.19 -12.65
CA ILE A 328 18.31 9.84 -11.33
C ILE A 328 19.73 10.01 -10.77
N LEU A 329 20.63 9.04 -11.02
CA LEU A 329 22.05 9.03 -10.60
C LEU A 329 23.02 9.14 -11.76
#